data_f672d42b70db8c7b0594136c2f0fb38d
#
_entry.id   f672d42b70db8c7b0594136c2f0fb38d
#
_cell.length_a   1.000
_cell.length_b   1.000
_cell.length_c   1.000
_cell.angle_alpha   90.00
_cell.angle_beta   90.00
_cell.angle_gamma   90.00
#
_symmetry.space_group_name_H-M   'P 1'
#
loop_
_entity.id
_entity.type
_entity.pdbx_description
1 polymer ?
#
loop_
_entity_poly.entity_id
_entity_poly.type
_entity_poly.pdbx_seq_one_letter_code
_entity_poly.pdbx_strand_id
1 'polypeptide(L)'
;MQTFIKEPYVIPIQVKAPFPLYTYNFYLVHHRTKLYLIDAGVRSRESWKLFIEIMKKNGWSIDDLDAVILTHSHSDHTGLVNWIREKRDIPVYAHEYAIKRLKRDENLLQERIEFFEQLYQQMGCGIEGTEQVEKLKKALEENRSQKIIGSIQPIKEGELMNGFSILEIPGHAPDQIALYHEKSGMMFSGDHVMEQTPVNPLVEMALDGKRIPALTYYESSLKKLQNYYISRIFPGHGNIIQHPQAQIKEQLNRIEEKENKIIEIISKNTYTAAQIAKMYYKEKYISVFPLVISEIIGQLDRLVSKRKVFAYQGENGIFYFSLRQNSIEHL
;
A
#
# COMPACT_ATOMS: atom_id res chain seq x y z
N MET A 1 0.65 -41.46 -14.27
CA MET A 1 -0.34 -40.44 -14.63
C MET A 1 0.25 -39.08 -14.28
N GLN A 2 0.75 -38.32 -15.27
CA GLN A 2 1.10 -36.91 -15.05
C GLN A 2 -0.22 -36.17 -14.84
N THR A 3 -0.54 -35.81 -13.60
CA THR A 3 -1.61 -34.87 -13.28
C THR A 3 -1.22 -33.52 -13.90
N PHE A 4 -1.79 -33.18 -15.03
CA PHE A 4 -1.74 -31.81 -15.57
C PHE A 4 -2.31 -30.89 -14.52
N ILE A 5 -1.44 -30.23 -13.75
CA ILE A 5 -1.86 -29.18 -12.82
C ILE A 5 -2.28 -28.03 -13.72
N LYS A 6 -3.60 -27.87 -13.88
CA LYS A 6 -4.19 -26.80 -14.65
C LYS A 6 -3.77 -25.45 -14.04
N GLU A 7 -3.31 -24.53 -14.87
CA GLU A 7 -3.01 -23.16 -14.42
C GLU A 7 -4.22 -22.52 -13.73
N PRO A 8 -4.01 -21.61 -12.78
CA PRO A 8 -5.12 -20.85 -12.19
C PRO A 8 -5.89 -20.09 -13.26
N TYR A 9 -7.22 -20.21 -13.23
CA TYR A 9 -8.11 -19.40 -14.07
C TYR A 9 -8.44 -18.11 -13.34
N VAL A 10 -7.99 -16.99 -13.90
CA VAL A 10 -8.11 -15.65 -13.27
C VAL A 10 -9.08 -14.79 -14.05
N ILE A 11 -10.06 -14.24 -13.36
CA ILE A 11 -11.02 -13.30 -13.92
C ILE A 11 -10.86 -11.96 -13.20
N PRO A 12 -10.35 -10.92 -13.89
CA PRO A 12 -10.27 -9.58 -13.31
C PRO A 12 -11.66 -8.95 -13.21
N ILE A 13 -11.91 -8.28 -12.08
CA ILE A 13 -13.04 -7.40 -11.86
C ILE A 13 -12.46 -6.00 -11.73
N GLN A 14 -12.75 -5.14 -12.72
CA GLN A 14 -12.16 -3.81 -12.82
C GLN A 14 -13.25 -2.76 -12.75
N VAL A 15 -13.32 -2.03 -11.65
CA VAL A 15 -14.28 -0.93 -11.44
C VAL A 15 -13.57 0.38 -11.72
N LYS A 16 -14.22 1.30 -12.44
CA LYS A 16 -13.65 2.60 -12.76
C LYS A 16 -13.30 3.37 -11.48
N ALA A 17 -12.08 3.86 -11.41
CA ALA A 17 -11.58 4.71 -10.32
C ALA A 17 -11.24 6.11 -10.82
N PRO A 18 -11.23 7.13 -9.93
CA PRO A 18 -10.71 8.46 -10.27
C PRO A 18 -9.23 8.41 -10.66
N PHE A 19 -8.82 9.34 -11.54
CA PHE A 19 -7.39 9.56 -11.78
C PHE A 19 -6.65 9.92 -10.47
N PRO A 20 -5.48 9.36 -10.20
CA PRO A 20 -4.62 8.58 -11.11
C PRO A 20 -4.75 7.04 -10.98
N LEU A 21 -5.74 6.50 -10.27
CA LEU A 21 -5.84 5.05 -10.04
C LEU A 21 -6.38 4.27 -11.26
N TYR A 22 -7.18 4.92 -12.11
CA TYR A 22 -7.82 4.36 -13.31
C TYR A 22 -8.89 3.31 -12.99
N THR A 23 -8.54 2.24 -12.26
CA THR A 23 -9.45 1.17 -11.86
C THR A 23 -9.17 0.70 -10.44
N TYR A 24 -10.20 0.19 -9.76
CA TYR A 24 -10.07 -0.67 -8.59
C TYR A 24 -10.15 -2.12 -9.07
N ASN A 25 -9.08 -2.88 -8.87
CA ASN A 25 -8.99 -4.25 -9.35
C ASN A 25 -9.10 -5.23 -8.19
N PHE A 26 -9.90 -6.26 -8.41
CA PHE A 26 -9.94 -7.44 -7.56
C PHE A 26 -10.22 -8.66 -8.44
N TYR A 27 -9.95 -9.88 -7.96
CA TYR A 27 -9.81 -11.01 -8.85
C TYR A 27 -10.53 -12.23 -8.35
N LEU A 28 -11.37 -12.85 -9.19
CA LEU A 28 -11.81 -14.22 -8.98
C LEU A 28 -10.74 -15.18 -9.50
N VAL A 29 -10.32 -16.11 -8.65
CA VAL A 29 -9.27 -17.08 -8.97
C VAL A 29 -9.81 -18.47 -8.71
N HIS A 30 -10.07 -19.21 -9.79
CA HIS A 30 -10.43 -20.62 -9.70
C HIS A 30 -9.19 -21.49 -9.98
N HIS A 31 -8.77 -22.23 -8.98
CA HIS A 31 -7.66 -23.15 -9.09
C HIS A 31 -7.95 -24.46 -8.40
N ARG A 32 -7.69 -25.58 -9.11
CA ARG A 32 -8.12 -26.93 -8.68
C ARG A 32 -9.64 -26.97 -8.48
N THR A 33 -10.10 -27.12 -7.24
CA THR A 33 -11.52 -27.20 -6.88
C THR A 33 -11.99 -26.00 -6.05
N LYS A 34 -11.16 -24.95 -5.95
CA LYS A 34 -11.39 -23.81 -5.08
C LYS A 34 -11.56 -22.52 -5.84
N LEU A 35 -12.49 -21.69 -5.40
CA LEU A 35 -12.73 -20.34 -5.90
C LEU A 35 -12.41 -19.32 -4.81
N TYR A 36 -11.43 -18.46 -5.07
CA TYR A 36 -11.04 -17.37 -4.17
C TYR A 36 -11.36 -16.01 -4.77
N LEU A 37 -11.64 -15.07 -3.90
CA LEU A 37 -11.62 -13.66 -4.21
C LEU A 37 -10.33 -13.05 -3.64
N ILE A 38 -9.45 -12.52 -4.51
CA ILE A 38 -8.25 -11.78 -4.11
C ILE A 38 -8.59 -10.30 -4.16
N ASP A 39 -8.54 -9.64 -3.01
CA ASP A 39 -9.13 -8.35 -2.69
C ASP A 39 -10.66 -8.32 -2.91
N ALA A 40 -11.31 -7.24 -2.49
CA ALA A 40 -12.76 -7.11 -2.52
C ALA A 40 -13.21 -5.71 -2.97
N GLY A 41 -12.35 -5.01 -3.71
CA GLY A 41 -12.66 -3.71 -4.30
C GLY A 41 -13.11 -2.63 -3.31
N VAL A 42 -13.66 -1.55 -3.85
CA VAL A 42 -14.22 -0.44 -3.08
C VAL A 42 -15.68 -0.70 -2.69
N ARG A 43 -16.10 -0.22 -1.51
CA ARG A 43 -17.49 -0.35 -1.02
C ARG A 43 -18.44 0.54 -1.84
N SER A 44 -18.90 0.02 -2.97
CA SER A 44 -19.87 0.70 -3.84
C SER A 44 -20.88 -0.27 -4.46
N ARG A 45 -22.06 0.27 -4.80
CA ARG A 45 -23.08 -0.52 -5.51
C ARG A 45 -22.59 -0.99 -6.88
N GLU A 46 -21.73 -0.21 -7.53
CA GLU A 46 -21.13 -0.54 -8.82
C GLU A 46 -20.21 -1.76 -8.69
N SER A 47 -19.30 -1.75 -7.71
CA SER A 47 -18.41 -2.88 -7.43
C SER A 47 -19.21 -4.16 -7.13
N TRP A 48 -20.24 -4.05 -6.30
CA TRP A 48 -21.10 -5.19 -5.97
C TRP A 48 -21.83 -5.74 -7.20
N LYS A 49 -22.47 -4.87 -7.99
CA LYS A 49 -23.19 -5.26 -9.19
C LYS A 49 -22.27 -5.99 -10.16
N LEU A 50 -21.12 -5.41 -10.47
CA LEU A 50 -20.14 -6.00 -11.39
C LEU A 50 -19.61 -7.36 -10.86
N PHE A 51 -19.30 -7.46 -9.57
CA PHE A 51 -18.90 -8.71 -8.94
C PHE A 51 -19.95 -9.82 -9.14
N ILE A 52 -21.22 -9.55 -8.81
CA ILE A 52 -22.30 -10.51 -8.95
C ILE A 52 -22.57 -10.89 -10.42
N GLU A 53 -22.50 -9.92 -11.34
CA GLU A 53 -22.67 -10.18 -12.77
C GLU A 53 -21.57 -11.10 -13.31
N ILE A 54 -20.31 -10.86 -12.92
CA ILE A 54 -19.19 -11.71 -13.32
C ILE A 54 -19.30 -13.11 -12.73
N MET A 55 -19.66 -13.24 -11.44
CA MET A 55 -19.93 -14.54 -10.83
C MET A 55 -20.96 -15.33 -11.62
N LYS A 56 -22.14 -14.75 -11.87
CA LYS A 56 -23.23 -15.38 -12.62
C LYS A 56 -22.82 -15.76 -14.05
N LYS A 57 -22.10 -14.88 -14.76
CA LYS A 57 -21.62 -15.15 -16.12
C LYS A 57 -20.73 -16.39 -16.21
N ASN A 58 -20.02 -16.69 -15.13
CA ASN A 58 -19.14 -17.86 -15.02
C ASN A 58 -19.81 -19.07 -14.35
N GLY A 59 -21.12 -19.01 -14.11
CA GLY A 59 -21.88 -20.09 -13.50
C GLY A 59 -21.66 -20.23 -12.00
N TRP A 60 -21.16 -19.18 -11.33
CA TRP A 60 -20.90 -19.18 -9.88
C TRP A 60 -21.89 -18.29 -9.13
N SER A 61 -22.11 -18.66 -7.88
CA SER A 61 -22.80 -17.89 -6.86
C SER A 61 -21.85 -17.59 -5.68
N ILE A 62 -22.30 -16.78 -4.74
CA ILE A 62 -21.51 -16.52 -3.51
C ILE A 62 -21.27 -17.83 -2.73
N ASP A 63 -22.16 -18.83 -2.86
CA ASP A 63 -22.02 -20.12 -2.20
C ASP A 63 -20.83 -20.95 -2.73
N ASP A 64 -20.33 -20.64 -3.92
CA ASP A 64 -19.19 -21.30 -4.52
C ASP A 64 -17.84 -20.68 -4.07
N LEU A 65 -17.89 -19.50 -3.42
CA LEU A 65 -16.69 -18.78 -3.00
C LEU A 65 -16.10 -19.41 -1.73
N ASP A 66 -14.88 -19.94 -1.79
CA ASP A 66 -14.22 -20.60 -0.66
C ASP A 66 -13.61 -19.63 0.35
N ALA A 67 -13.07 -18.50 -0.09
CA ALA A 67 -12.48 -17.47 0.79
C ALA A 67 -12.28 -16.13 0.08
N VAL A 68 -12.08 -15.09 0.89
CA VAL A 68 -11.49 -13.80 0.47
C VAL A 68 -10.07 -13.72 1.03
N ILE A 69 -9.11 -13.30 0.21
CA ILE A 69 -7.72 -13.08 0.61
C ILE A 69 -7.41 -11.61 0.32
N LEU A 70 -7.04 -10.86 1.35
CA LEU A 70 -6.74 -9.44 1.24
C LEU A 70 -5.24 -9.23 1.10
N THR A 71 -4.83 -8.46 0.10
CA THR A 71 -3.42 -8.12 -0.12
C THR A 71 -2.91 -7.13 0.91
N HIS A 72 -3.77 -6.20 1.35
CA HIS A 72 -3.49 -5.24 2.41
C HIS A 72 -4.78 -4.58 2.94
N SER A 73 -4.67 -3.70 3.94
CA SER A 73 -5.82 -3.18 4.70
C SER A 73 -6.48 -1.91 4.15
N HIS A 74 -6.09 -1.39 2.99
CA HIS A 74 -6.71 -0.20 2.44
C HIS A 74 -8.17 -0.45 2.03
N SER A 75 -8.99 0.59 2.14
CA SER A 75 -10.47 0.47 2.03
C SER A 75 -10.97 0.08 0.65
N ASP A 76 -10.21 0.38 -0.39
CA ASP A 76 -10.52 0.03 -1.79
C ASP A 76 -10.14 -1.40 -2.17
N HIS A 77 -9.54 -2.15 -1.23
CA HIS A 77 -9.28 -3.58 -1.34
C HIS A 77 -10.20 -4.44 -0.49
N THR A 78 -10.97 -3.82 0.42
CA THR A 78 -11.73 -4.53 1.46
C THR A 78 -13.23 -4.27 1.42
N GLY A 79 -13.67 -3.45 0.49
CA GLY A 79 -14.99 -2.80 0.50
C GLY A 79 -16.18 -3.74 0.47
N LEU A 80 -16.12 -4.86 -0.25
CA LEU A 80 -17.24 -5.80 -0.39
C LEU A 80 -17.23 -6.93 0.65
N VAL A 81 -16.20 -7.06 1.49
CA VAL A 81 -16.06 -8.17 2.44
C VAL A 81 -17.31 -8.36 3.32
N ASN A 82 -17.82 -7.29 3.92
CA ASN A 82 -19.00 -7.38 4.77
C ASN A 82 -20.25 -7.75 3.98
N TRP A 83 -20.45 -7.22 2.77
CA TRP A 83 -21.61 -7.56 1.92
C TRP A 83 -21.59 -9.01 1.47
N ILE A 84 -20.41 -9.59 1.23
CA ILE A 84 -20.24 -11.00 0.94
C ILE A 84 -20.61 -11.82 2.18
N ARG A 85 -20.10 -11.44 3.35
CA ARG A 85 -20.38 -12.12 4.63
C ARG A 85 -21.84 -12.04 5.07
N GLU A 86 -22.55 -10.98 4.74
CA GLU A 86 -24.00 -10.89 4.95
C GLU A 86 -24.78 -11.96 4.18
N LYS A 87 -24.25 -12.46 3.07
CA LYS A 87 -24.85 -13.53 2.27
C LYS A 87 -24.40 -14.92 2.70
N ARG A 88 -23.13 -15.06 3.03
CA ARG A 88 -22.51 -16.29 3.45
C ARG A 88 -21.31 -15.99 4.34
N ASP A 89 -21.26 -16.62 5.51
CA ASP A 89 -20.06 -16.52 6.35
C ASP A 89 -18.92 -17.35 5.73
N ILE A 90 -17.92 -16.64 5.19
CA ILE A 90 -16.76 -17.22 4.52
C ILE A 90 -15.47 -16.80 5.22
N PRO A 91 -14.41 -17.64 5.18
CA PRO A 91 -13.10 -17.27 5.67
C PRO A 91 -12.56 -16.00 4.95
N VAL A 92 -11.99 -15.09 5.74
CA VAL A 92 -11.25 -13.93 5.24
C VAL A 92 -9.83 -14.02 5.79
N TYR A 93 -8.86 -13.96 4.90
CA TYR A 93 -7.44 -14.04 5.23
C TYR A 93 -6.77 -12.69 4.97
N ALA A 94 -5.88 -12.28 5.86
CA ALA A 94 -5.07 -11.08 5.71
C ALA A 94 -3.77 -11.23 6.51
N HIS A 95 -2.77 -10.42 6.19
CA HIS A 95 -1.56 -10.35 7.00
C HIS A 95 -1.89 -9.96 8.45
N GLU A 96 -1.15 -10.48 9.44
CA GLU A 96 -1.45 -10.23 10.86
C GLU A 96 -1.46 -8.73 11.22
N TYR A 97 -0.56 -7.92 10.63
CA TYR A 97 -0.54 -6.46 10.81
C TYR A 97 -1.78 -5.75 10.28
N ALA A 98 -2.49 -6.35 9.31
CA ALA A 98 -3.73 -5.81 8.77
C ALA A 98 -4.89 -5.92 9.78
N ILE A 99 -4.89 -6.95 10.64
CA ILE A 99 -6.08 -7.34 11.41
C ILE A 99 -6.60 -6.22 12.29
N LYS A 100 -5.76 -5.55 13.07
CA LYS A 100 -6.19 -4.42 13.91
C LYS A 100 -6.76 -3.26 13.09
N ARG A 101 -6.17 -2.97 11.92
CA ARG A 101 -6.64 -1.93 10.99
C ARG A 101 -8.00 -2.29 10.39
N LEU A 102 -8.15 -3.53 9.92
CA LEU A 102 -9.40 -4.06 9.36
C LEU A 102 -10.52 -4.15 10.41
N LYS A 103 -10.15 -4.39 11.66
CA LYS A 103 -11.06 -4.38 12.80
C LYS A 103 -11.37 -2.97 13.31
N ARG A 104 -10.74 -1.93 12.74
CA ARG A 104 -10.92 -0.54 13.17
C ARG A 104 -10.68 -0.40 14.67
N ASP A 105 -9.57 -1.00 15.16
CA ASP A 105 -9.18 -0.91 16.57
C ASP A 105 -9.02 0.56 16.97
N GLU A 106 -9.86 1.02 17.90
CA GLU A 106 -9.95 2.44 18.24
C GLU A 106 -8.67 2.96 18.88
N ASN A 107 -7.98 2.14 19.70
CA ASN A 107 -6.73 2.55 20.33
C ASN A 107 -5.63 2.73 19.26
N LEU A 108 -5.46 1.75 18.36
CA LEU A 108 -4.49 1.85 17.27
C LEU A 108 -4.76 3.07 16.38
N LEU A 109 -6.02 3.36 16.08
CA LEU A 109 -6.37 4.48 15.23
C LEU A 109 -6.17 5.83 15.93
N GLN A 110 -6.39 5.92 17.25
CA GLN A 110 -6.09 7.08 18.04
C GLN A 110 -4.59 7.34 18.15
N GLU A 111 -3.81 6.30 18.49
CA GLU A 111 -2.33 6.36 18.51
C GLU A 111 -1.76 6.80 17.14
N ARG A 112 -2.38 6.35 16.05
CA ARG A 112 -2.01 6.74 14.69
C ARG A 112 -2.28 8.23 14.42
N ILE A 113 -3.36 8.79 14.93
CA ILE A 113 -3.66 10.23 14.81
C ILE A 113 -2.60 11.04 15.57
N GLU A 114 -2.28 10.67 16.80
CA GLU A 114 -1.24 11.31 17.62
C GLU A 114 0.14 11.23 16.98
N PHE A 115 0.47 10.07 16.41
CA PHE A 115 1.69 9.88 15.62
C PHE A 115 1.78 10.86 14.44
N PHE A 116 0.72 11.02 13.66
CA PHE A 116 0.73 11.95 12.52
C PHE A 116 0.74 13.41 12.97
N GLU A 117 0.08 13.76 14.05
CA GLU A 117 0.12 15.11 14.64
C GLU A 117 1.56 15.48 15.01
N GLN A 118 2.24 14.61 15.75
CA GLN A 118 3.65 14.80 16.10
C GLN A 118 4.56 14.79 14.85
N LEU A 119 4.37 13.88 13.92
CA LEU A 119 5.15 13.78 12.70
C LEU A 119 5.07 15.07 11.87
N TYR A 120 3.86 15.58 11.63
CA TYR A 120 3.69 16.78 10.82
C TYR A 120 4.26 18.03 11.50
N GLN A 121 4.17 18.12 12.82
CA GLN A 121 4.85 19.16 13.58
C GLN A 121 6.36 19.07 13.41
N GLN A 122 6.95 17.88 13.63
CA GLN A 122 8.39 17.67 13.50
C GLN A 122 8.92 17.89 12.08
N MET A 123 8.10 17.67 11.06
CA MET A 123 8.47 17.86 9.64
C MET A 123 8.22 19.28 9.12
N GLY A 124 7.75 20.20 9.99
CA GLY A 124 7.51 21.61 9.66
C GLY A 124 6.31 21.83 8.73
N CYS A 125 5.28 20.97 8.82
CA CYS A 125 4.13 20.99 7.90
C CYS A 125 3.14 22.13 8.15
N GLY A 126 3.19 22.79 9.31
CA GLY A 126 2.33 23.96 9.59
C GLY A 126 0.83 23.65 9.48
N ILE A 127 0.10 24.56 8.84
CA ILE A 127 -1.36 24.49 8.72
C ILE A 127 -1.81 23.25 7.94
N GLU A 128 -1.09 22.87 6.88
CA GLU A 128 -1.45 21.71 6.05
C GLU A 128 -1.39 20.41 6.87
N GLY A 129 -0.43 20.32 7.81
CA GLY A 129 -0.32 19.19 8.74
C GLY A 129 -1.52 19.16 9.71
N THR A 130 -1.88 20.31 10.29
CA THR A 130 -3.02 20.42 11.20
C THR A 130 -4.33 20.04 10.50
N GLU A 131 -4.58 20.58 9.31
CA GLU A 131 -5.77 20.23 8.52
C GLU A 131 -5.84 18.74 8.18
N GLN A 132 -4.69 18.11 7.92
CA GLN A 132 -4.66 16.68 7.64
C GLN A 132 -4.98 15.86 8.89
N VAL A 133 -4.52 16.26 10.06
CA VAL A 133 -4.86 15.60 11.34
C VAL A 133 -6.36 15.69 11.59
N GLU A 134 -6.98 16.84 11.36
CA GLU A 134 -8.45 16.97 11.50
C GLU A 134 -9.21 16.08 10.52
N LYS A 135 -8.72 15.93 9.28
CA LYS A 135 -9.28 14.94 8.32
C LYS A 135 -9.15 13.50 8.81
N LEU A 136 -8.03 13.15 9.47
CA LEU A 136 -7.85 11.81 10.06
C LEU A 136 -8.82 11.56 11.21
N LYS A 137 -9.01 12.55 12.11
CA LYS A 137 -10.00 12.49 13.21
C LYS A 137 -11.41 12.27 12.66
N LYS A 138 -11.81 13.06 11.67
CA LYS A 138 -13.12 12.94 11.01
C LYS A 138 -13.27 11.56 10.32
N ALA A 139 -12.25 11.10 9.61
CA ALA A 139 -12.27 9.80 8.95
C ALA A 139 -12.37 8.62 9.94
N LEU A 140 -11.85 8.75 11.15
CA LEU A 140 -12.00 7.76 12.21
C LEU A 140 -13.49 7.51 12.53
N GLU A 141 -14.27 8.57 12.65
CA GLU A 141 -15.71 8.50 12.97
C GLU A 141 -16.53 8.03 11.76
N GLU A 142 -16.33 8.64 10.59
CA GLU A 142 -17.09 8.34 9.37
C GLU A 142 -16.90 6.91 8.88
N ASN A 143 -15.70 6.35 9.08
CA ASN A 143 -15.35 5.02 8.58
C ASN A 143 -15.59 3.88 9.58
N ARG A 144 -16.23 4.12 10.72
CA ARG A 144 -16.56 3.06 11.68
C ARG A 144 -17.31 1.88 11.05
N SER A 145 -18.19 2.17 10.11
CA SER A 145 -18.97 1.14 9.38
C SER A 145 -18.16 0.27 8.42
N GLN A 146 -16.89 0.62 8.17
CA GLN A 146 -15.98 -0.19 7.35
C GLN A 146 -15.28 -1.29 8.14
N LYS A 147 -15.49 -1.37 9.46
CA LYS A 147 -14.99 -2.47 10.30
C LYS A 147 -15.42 -3.81 9.71
N ILE A 148 -14.47 -4.68 9.43
CA ILE A 148 -14.77 -6.03 8.97
C ILE A 148 -15.38 -6.84 10.12
N ILE A 149 -16.59 -7.37 9.90
CA ILE A 149 -17.34 -8.18 10.85
C ILE A 149 -16.85 -9.63 10.81
N GLY A 150 -16.92 -10.36 11.94
CA GLY A 150 -16.47 -11.76 12.03
C GLY A 150 -14.96 -11.92 12.12
N SER A 151 -14.44 -13.13 12.20
CA SER A 151 -13.01 -13.42 12.34
C SER A 151 -12.23 -13.15 11.06
N ILE A 152 -10.97 -12.71 11.20
CA ILE A 152 -9.99 -12.63 10.10
C ILE A 152 -8.87 -13.58 10.46
N GLN A 153 -8.52 -14.47 9.55
CA GLN A 153 -7.46 -15.45 9.77
C GLN A 153 -6.12 -14.84 9.34
N PRO A 154 -5.11 -14.85 10.20
CA PRO A 154 -3.79 -14.35 9.84
C PRO A 154 -3.13 -15.27 8.82
N ILE A 155 -2.43 -14.67 7.86
CA ILE A 155 -1.51 -15.36 6.96
C ILE A 155 -0.17 -14.62 6.94
N LYS A 156 0.92 -15.35 6.65
CA LYS A 156 2.29 -14.82 6.69
C LYS A 156 3.17 -15.42 5.61
N GLU A 157 4.37 -14.87 5.52
CA GLU A 157 5.43 -15.32 4.60
C GLU A 157 5.59 -16.85 4.59
N GLY A 158 5.67 -17.40 3.39
CA GLY A 158 5.94 -18.82 3.16
C GLY A 158 4.74 -19.76 3.28
N GLU A 159 3.59 -19.29 3.73
CA GLU A 159 2.37 -20.11 3.74
C GLU A 159 1.89 -20.41 2.31
N LEU A 160 1.29 -21.58 2.12
CA LEU A 160 0.73 -22.02 0.86
C LEU A 160 -0.79 -22.00 0.89
N MET A 161 -1.38 -21.23 0.02
CA MET A 161 -2.83 -21.18 -0.19
C MET A 161 -3.19 -21.73 -1.56
N ASN A 162 -3.67 -22.99 -1.59
CA ASN A 162 -4.11 -23.66 -2.83
C ASN A 162 -3.11 -23.51 -4.00
N GLY A 163 -1.79 -23.62 -3.71
CA GLY A 163 -0.72 -23.52 -4.70
C GLY A 163 -0.14 -22.14 -4.90
N PHE A 164 -0.65 -21.14 -4.20
CA PHE A 164 -0.05 -19.79 -4.13
C PHE A 164 0.81 -19.67 -2.87
N SER A 165 2.04 -19.24 -3.03
CA SER A 165 2.91 -18.84 -1.92
C SER A 165 2.59 -17.42 -1.49
N ILE A 166 2.51 -17.18 -0.19
CA ILE A 166 2.38 -15.85 0.38
C ILE A 166 3.76 -15.23 0.50
N LEU A 167 3.94 -14.04 -0.06
CA LEU A 167 5.16 -13.25 0.04
C LEU A 167 4.85 -11.95 0.75
N GLU A 168 5.54 -11.65 1.84
CA GLU A 168 5.49 -10.32 2.45
C GLU A 168 6.31 -9.34 1.62
N ILE A 169 5.67 -8.28 1.18
CA ILE A 169 6.25 -7.21 0.35
C ILE A 169 5.85 -5.84 0.92
N PRO A 170 6.23 -5.55 2.18
CA PRO A 170 5.88 -4.28 2.79
C PRO A 170 6.50 -3.10 2.03
N GLY A 171 5.85 -1.93 2.14
CA GLY A 171 6.34 -0.68 1.53
C GLY A 171 5.21 0.27 1.19
N HIS A 172 4.31 -0.08 0.25
CA HIS A 172 3.08 0.69 0.03
C HIS A 172 2.21 0.73 1.30
N ALA A 173 2.02 -0.42 1.89
CA ALA A 173 1.43 -0.59 3.21
C ALA A 173 2.30 -1.54 4.05
N PRO A 174 2.31 -1.43 5.39
CA PRO A 174 3.12 -2.29 6.25
C PRO A 174 2.68 -3.76 6.23
N ASP A 175 1.42 -4.01 5.93
CA ASP A 175 0.74 -5.30 5.86
C ASP A 175 0.61 -5.86 4.44
N GLN A 176 1.33 -5.27 3.47
CA GLN A 176 1.26 -5.67 2.07
C GLN A 176 1.85 -7.05 1.84
N ILE A 177 1.03 -7.93 1.25
CA ILE A 177 1.46 -9.25 0.76
C ILE A 177 1.24 -9.38 -0.75
N ALA A 178 1.93 -10.36 -1.34
CA ALA A 178 1.63 -10.87 -2.67
C ALA A 178 1.26 -12.35 -2.61
N LEU A 179 0.40 -12.79 -3.53
CA LEU A 179 0.13 -14.19 -3.79
C LEU A 179 0.87 -14.59 -5.06
N TYR A 180 1.78 -15.54 -4.97
CA TYR A 180 2.62 -15.98 -6.07
C TYR A 180 2.40 -17.46 -6.41
N HIS A 181 2.06 -17.73 -7.67
CA HIS A 181 1.92 -19.10 -8.18
C HIS A 181 3.18 -19.50 -8.95
N GLU A 182 4.06 -20.24 -8.29
CA GLU A 182 5.39 -20.57 -8.80
C GLU A 182 5.37 -21.22 -10.19
N LYS A 183 4.47 -22.17 -10.43
CA LYS A 183 4.43 -22.93 -11.70
C LYS A 183 4.09 -22.09 -12.92
N SER A 184 3.22 -21.09 -12.78
CA SER A 184 2.82 -20.20 -13.89
C SER A 184 3.54 -18.86 -13.87
N GLY A 185 4.20 -18.51 -12.77
CA GLY A 185 4.78 -17.18 -12.58
C GLY A 185 3.73 -16.07 -12.37
N MET A 186 2.47 -16.39 -12.14
CA MET A 186 1.42 -15.39 -11.87
C MET A 186 1.59 -14.81 -10.46
N MET A 187 1.42 -13.50 -10.33
CA MET A 187 1.50 -12.80 -9.05
C MET A 187 0.37 -11.79 -8.89
N PHE A 188 -0.29 -11.78 -7.72
CA PHE A 188 -1.19 -10.71 -7.28
C PHE A 188 -0.41 -9.85 -6.29
N SER A 189 -0.10 -8.61 -6.67
CA SER A 189 0.80 -7.74 -5.90
C SER A 189 0.10 -6.68 -5.06
N GLY A 190 -1.25 -6.61 -5.11
CA GLY A 190 -1.95 -5.44 -4.61
C GLY A 190 -1.33 -4.17 -5.19
N ASP A 191 -1.02 -3.20 -4.35
CA ASP A 191 -0.51 -1.88 -4.77
C ASP A 191 1.02 -1.77 -4.78
N HIS A 192 1.72 -2.91 -4.67
CA HIS A 192 3.18 -2.86 -4.60
C HIS A 192 3.85 -2.63 -5.96
N VAL A 193 3.30 -3.23 -7.04
CA VAL A 193 3.81 -3.03 -8.41
C VAL A 193 2.65 -2.60 -9.30
N MET A 194 2.72 -1.39 -9.82
CA MET A 194 1.73 -0.80 -10.72
C MET A 194 2.43 -0.16 -11.93
N GLU A 195 1.77 -0.16 -13.08
CA GLU A 195 2.34 0.39 -14.33
C GLU A 195 2.00 1.89 -14.49
N GLN A 196 0.72 2.22 -14.44
CA GLN A 196 0.21 3.54 -14.79
C GLN A 196 0.22 4.51 -13.60
N THR A 197 0.05 3.99 -12.40
CA THR A 197 -0.02 4.77 -11.17
C THR A 197 1.30 4.71 -10.41
N PRO A 198 1.90 5.84 -10.04
CA PRO A 198 3.06 5.82 -9.17
C PRO A 198 2.71 5.18 -7.83
N VAL A 199 3.47 4.18 -7.43
CA VAL A 199 3.35 3.62 -6.08
C VAL A 199 3.91 4.62 -5.07
N ASN A 200 3.15 4.87 -4.03
CA ASN A 200 3.58 5.72 -2.92
C ASN A 200 3.79 4.85 -1.67
N PRO A 201 5.03 4.66 -1.22
CA PRO A 201 5.33 4.08 0.08
C PRO A 201 4.88 5.04 1.18
N LEU A 202 3.72 4.77 1.77
CA LEU A 202 3.14 5.67 2.75
C LEU A 202 3.88 5.57 4.09
N VAL A 203 4.25 6.72 4.64
CA VAL A 203 4.74 6.77 6.03
C VAL A 203 3.64 6.29 6.95
N GLU A 204 3.98 5.34 7.80
CA GLU A 204 3.05 4.74 8.74
C GLU A 204 3.71 4.47 10.10
N MET A 205 2.87 4.30 11.10
CA MET A 205 3.24 3.88 12.45
C MET A 205 3.25 2.35 12.53
N ALA A 206 4.29 1.78 13.08
CA ALA A 206 4.36 0.39 13.51
C ALA A 206 3.51 0.15 14.77
N LEU A 207 3.25 -1.12 15.11
CA LEU A 207 2.48 -1.47 16.30
C LEU A 207 3.16 -1.07 17.63
N ASP A 208 4.46 -0.76 17.61
CA ASP A 208 5.24 -0.25 18.75
C ASP A 208 5.30 1.29 18.80
N GLY A 209 4.53 1.99 17.97
CA GLY A 209 4.45 3.44 17.89
C GLY A 209 5.55 4.11 17.07
N LYS A 210 6.55 3.37 16.58
CA LYS A 210 7.66 3.94 15.80
C LYS A 210 7.29 4.16 14.34
N ARG A 211 7.99 5.09 13.68
CA ARG A 211 7.86 5.31 12.25
C ARG A 211 8.47 4.15 11.45
N ILE A 212 7.69 3.59 10.54
CA ILE A 212 8.16 2.56 9.60
C ILE A 212 8.98 3.23 8.50
N PRO A 213 10.18 2.70 8.16
CA PRO A 213 10.98 3.18 7.02
C PRO A 213 10.39 2.65 5.70
N ALA A 214 9.18 3.11 5.36
CA ALA A 214 8.34 2.55 4.30
C ALA A 214 9.04 2.48 2.93
N LEU A 215 9.78 3.52 2.52
CA LEU A 215 10.51 3.51 1.25
C LEU A 215 11.66 2.49 1.23
N THR A 216 12.35 2.29 2.36
CA THR A 216 13.40 1.28 2.47
C THR A 216 12.82 -0.13 2.37
N TYR A 217 11.67 -0.36 2.99
CA TYR A 217 10.96 -1.63 2.88
C TYR A 217 10.46 -1.85 1.45
N TYR A 218 9.91 -0.82 0.81
CA TYR A 218 9.47 -0.86 -0.57
C TYR A 218 10.60 -1.24 -1.55
N GLU A 219 11.76 -0.56 -1.43
CA GLU A 219 12.96 -0.88 -2.22
C GLU A 219 13.42 -2.32 -2.00
N SER A 220 13.46 -2.78 -0.75
CA SER A 220 13.85 -4.14 -0.39
C SER A 220 12.88 -5.18 -0.95
N SER A 221 11.59 -4.91 -0.90
CA SER A 221 10.55 -5.76 -1.46
C SER A 221 10.64 -5.84 -2.98
N LEU A 222 10.87 -4.71 -3.68
CA LEU A 222 11.10 -4.71 -5.13
C LEU A 222 12.34 -5.55 -5.51
N LYS A 223 13.45 -5.41 -4.77
CA LYS A 223 14.67 -6.22 -4.95
C LYS A 223 14.42 -7.71 -4.68
N LYS A 224 13.61 -8.03 -3.66
CA LYS A 224 13.18 -9.41 -3.39
C LYS A 224 12.44 -9.99 -4.60
N LEU A 225 11.49 -9.23 -5.18
CA LEU A 225 10.71 -9.68 -6.33
C LEU A 225 11.55 -9.90 -7.60
N GLN A 226 12.70 -9.24 -7.77
CA GLN A 226 13.62 -9.50 -8.88
C GLN A 226 14.17 -10.94 -8.91
N ASN A 227 14.17 -11.64 -7.77
CA ASN A 227 14.67 -13.01 -7.67
C ASN A 227 13.60 -14.06 -8.04
N TYR A 228 12.38 -13.66 -8.38
CA TYR A 228 11.29 -14.55 -8.76
C TYR A 228 11.08 -14.54 -10.28
N TYR A 229 10.78 -15.70 -10.84
CA TYR A 229 10.25 -15.77 -12.19
C TYR A 229 8.79 -15.32 -12.19
N ILE A 230 8.53 -14.11 -12.62
CA ILE A 230 7.17 -13.54 -12.68
C ILE A 230 6.79 -13.37 -14.15
N SER A 231 5.78 -14.14 -14.60
CA SER A 231 5.28 -14.08 -15.99
C SER A 231 4.35 -12.88 -16.21
N ARG A 232 3.51 -12.57 -15.21
CA ARG A 232 2.60 -11.41 -15.21
C ARG A 232 2.22 -11.04 -13.79
N ILE A 233 1.91 -9.76 -13.59
CA ILE A 233 1.38 -9.24 -12.31
C ILE A 233 -0.05 -8.76 -12.50
N PHE A 234 -0.89 -9.11 -11.53
CA PHE A 234 -2.27 -8.66 -11.34
C PHE A 234 -2.28 -7.59 -10.23
N PRO A 235 -2.22 -6.29 -10.57
CA PRO A 235 -2.10 -5.21 -9.59
C PRO A 235 -3.46 -4.78 -9.05
N GLY A 236 -3.46 -4.07 -7.91
CA GLY A 236 -4.67 -3.46 -7.34
C GLY A 236 -5.30 -2.36 -8.19
N HIS A 237 -4.52 -1.73 -9.08
CA HIS A 237 -4.99 -0.65 -9.96
C HIS A 237 -4.37 -0.73 -11.35
N GLY A 238 -5.10 -0.21 -12.36
CA GLY A 238 -4.62 -0.11 -13.73
C GLY A 238 -4.58 -1.46 -14.47
N ASN A 239 -3.66 -1.59 -15.41
CA ASN A 239 -3.56 -2.75 -16.28
C ASN A 239 -2.80 -3.92 -15.64
N ILE A 240 -3.09 -5.14 -16.13
CA ILE A 240 -2.29 -6.33 -15.85
C ILE A 240 -0.91 -6.13 -16.50
N ILE A 241 0.15 -6.32 -15.71
CA ILE A 241 1.52 -6.06 -16.13
C ILE A 241 2.09 -7.29 -16.83
N GLN A 242 2.43 -7.12 -18.11
CA GLN A 242 2.96 -8.19 -18.97
C GLN A 242 4.49 -8.28 -18.92
N HIS A 243 5.17 -7.23 -18.46
CA HIS A 243 6.64 -7.16 -18.37
C HIS A 243 7.09 -6.82 -16.94
N PRO A 244 6.87 -7.75 -15.96
CA PRO A 244 7.07 -7.47 -14.53
C PRO A 244 8.48 -7.00 -14.19
N GLN A 245 9.51 -7.64 -14.72
CA GLN A 245 10.91 -7.31 -14.41
C GLN A 245 11.30 -5.91 -14.90
N ALA A 246 10.80 -5.51 -16.07
CA ALA A 246 11.00 -4.15 -16.58
C ALA A 246 10.31 -3.12 -15.68
N GLN A 247 9.08 -3.40 -15.25
CA GLN A 247 8.32 -2.53 -14.38
C GLN A 247 8.96 -2.37 -12.99
N ILE A 248 9.42 -3.47 -12.39
CA ILE A 248 10.13 -3.45 -11.10
C ILE A 248 11.41 -2.60 -11.21
N LYS A 249 12.18 -2.80 -12.29
CA LYS A 249 13.40 -2.00 -12.55
C LYS A 249 13.09 -0.52 -12.70
N GLU A 250 12.02 -0.18 -13.42
CA GLU A 250 11.58 1.21 -13.58
C GLU A 250 11.23 1.86 -12.24
N GLN A 251 10.49 1.15 -11.38
CA GLN A 251 10.15 1.66 -10.04
C GLN A 251 11.40 1.89 -9.18
N LEU A 252 12.39 0.99 -9.23
CA LEU A 252 13.67 1.19 -8.55
C LEU A 252 14.42 2.43 -9.08
N ASN A 253 14.46 2.63 -10.41
CA ASN A 253 15.08 3.80 -11.01
C ASN A 253 14.39 5.11 -10.57
N ARG A 254 13.06 5.14 -10.50
CA ARG A 254 12.29 6.30 -10.04
C ARG A 254 12.63 6.70 -8.60
N ILE A 255 12.94 5.74 -7.72
CA ILE A 255 13.40 6.03 -6.35
C ILE A 255 14.71 6.82 -6.41
N GLU A 256 15.67 6.39 -7.23
CA GLU A 256 16.98 7.04 -7.37
C GLU A 256 16.88 8.42 -8.04
N GLU A 257 16.04 8.56 -9.06
CA GLU A 257 15.80 9.85 -9.72
C GLU A 257 15.23 10.90 -8.75
N LYS A 258 14.28 10.48 -7.89
CA LYS A 258 13.72 11.35 -6.86
C LYS A 258 14.75 11.73 -5.80
N GLU A 259 15.55 10.75 -5.36
CA GLU A 259 16.68 10.98 -4.44
C GLU A 259 17.61 12.09 -4.97
N ASN A 260 18.02 11.99 -6.25
CA ASN A 260 18.92 12.97 -6.86
C ASN A 260 18.33 14.38 -6.89
N LYS A 261 17.04 14.51 -7.23
CA LYS A 261 16.34 15.81 -7.21
C LYS A 261 16.24 16.42 -5.81
N ILE A 262 16.02 15.59 -4.78
CA ILE A 262 15.97 16.05 -3.39
C ILE A 262 17.36 16.52 -2.95
N ILE A 263 18.43 15.78 -3.29
CA ILE A 263 19.81 16.19 -3.04
C ILE A 263 20.11 17.53 -3.69
N GLU A 264 19.66 17.76 -4.92
CA GLU A 264 19.84 19.05 -5.62
C GLU A 264 19.14 20.21 -4.87
N ILE A 265 17.94 19.98 -4.32
CA ILE A 265 17.25 20.98 -3.49
C ILE A 265 18.07 21.28 -2.23
N ILE A 266 18.46 20.24 -1.49
CA ILE A 266 19.19 20.37 -0.21
C ILE A 266 20.60 20.94 -0.40
N SER A 267 21.20 20.81 -1.59
CA SER A 267 22.53 21.38 -1.87
C SER A 267 22.59 22.89 -1.76
N LYS A 268 21.47 23.58 -1.87
CA LYS A 268 21.38 25.04 -1.87
C LYS A 268 21.28 25.63 -0.47
N ASN A 269 20.65 24.91 0.47
CA ASN A 269 20.48 25.35 1.85
C ASN A 269 19.99 24.19 2.74
N THR A 270 19.77 24.50 4.00
CA THR A 270 19.12 23.62 4.98
C THR A 270 17.61 23.84 4.97
N TYR A 271 16.83 22.77 4.93
CA TYR A 271 15.38 22.83 4.77
C TYR A 271 14.66 21.83 5.67
N THR A 272 13.40 22.12 6.01
CA THR A 272 12.47 21.14 6.60
C THR A 272 11.92 20.21 5.51
N ALA A 273 11.34 19.06 5.90
CA ALA A 273 10.70 18.17 4.94
C ALA A 273 9.55 18.86 4.18
N ALA A 274 8.76 19.68 4.86
CA ALA A 274 7.68 20.43 4.22
C ALA A 274 8.20 21.46 3.20
N GLN A 275 9.30 22.16 3.47
CA GLN A 275 9.92 23.06 2.52
C GLN A 275 10.42 22.33 1.28
N ILE A 276 11.08 21.18 1.46
CA ILE A 276 11.54 20.33 0.35
C ILE A 276 10.33 19.84 -0.47
N ALA A 277 9.25 19.39 0.18
CA ALA A 277 8.03 18.96 -0.49
C ALA A 277 7.38 20.09 -1.32
N LYS A 278 7.29 21.31 -0.76
CA LYS A 278 6.79 22.50 -1.47
C LYS A 278 7.63 22.83 -2.71
N MET A 279 8.96 22.80 -2.60
CA MET A 279 9.86 23.05 -3.73
C MET A 279 9.78 21.97 -4.81
N TYR A 280 9.67 20.71 -4.39
CA TYR A 280 9.62 19.57 -5.32
C TYR A 280 8.28 19.50 -6.07
N TYR A 281 7.14 19.60 -5.34
CA TYR A 281 5.79 19.38 -5.88
C TYR A 281 5.04 20.64 -6.28
N LYS A 282 5.52 21.83 -5.87
CA LYS A 282 4.94 23.13 -6.21
C LYS A 282 3.43 23.16 -5.92
N GLU A 283 2.60 23.47 -6.91
CA GLU A 283 1.15 23.60 -6.79
C GLU A 283 0.45 22.29 -6.35
N LYS A 284 1.05 21.12 -6.65
CA LYS A 284 0.49 19.83 -6.23
C LYS A 284 0.63 19.57 -4.73
N TYR A 285 1.51 20.32 -4.02
CA TYR A 285 1.76 20.09 -2.59
C TYR A 285 0.47 20.10 -1.76
N ILE A 286 -0.39 21.09 -1.96
CA ILE A 286 -1.63 21.23 -1.18
C ILE A 286 -2.67 20.18 -1.59
N SER A 287 -2.87 19.98 -2.90
CA SER A 287 -3.95 19.13 -3.41
C SER A 287 -3.83 17.65 -3.04
N VAL A 288 -2.60 17.16 -2.87
CA VAL A 288 -2.29 15.76 -2.51
C VAL A 288 -1.30 15.68 -1.34
N PHE A 289 -1.41 16.61 -0.39
CA PHE A 289 -0.49 16.80 0.73
C PHE A 289 -0.04 15.51 1.43
N PRO A 290 -0.95 14.62 1.91
CA PRO A 290 -0.51 13.44 2.65
C PRO A 290 0.36 12.48 1.82
N LEU A 291 0.15 12.43 0.52
CA LEU A 291 0.93 11.57 -0.38
C LEU A 291 2.33 12.13 -0.61
N VAL A 292 2.42 13.42 -0.92
CA VAL A 292 3.70 14.07 -1.27
C VAL A 292 4.59 14.26 -0.05
N ILE A 293 4.01 14.56 1.13
CA ILE A 293 4.81 14.69 2.35
C ILE A 293 5.33 13.32 2.82
N SER A 294 4.51 12.26 2.73
CA SER A 294 4.94 10.88 2.98
C SER A 294 6.11 10.48 2.10
N GLU A 295 6.03 10.79 0.81
CA GLU A 295 7.08 10.45 -0.13
C GLU A 295 8.39 11.18 0.18
N ILE A 296 8.34 12.48 0.47
CA ILE A 296 9.55 13.25 0.83
C ILE A 296 10.15 12.75 2.13
N ILE A 297 9.34 12.48 3.16
CA ILE A 297 9.83 11.91 4.43
C ILE A 297 10.52 10.56 4.17
N GLY A 298 9.90 9.68 3.39
CA GLY A 298 10.49 8.39 3.03
C GLY A 298 11.84 8.51 2.32
N GLN A 299 11.97 9.46 1.39
CA GLN A 299 13.23 9.76 0.70
C GLN A 299 14.30 10.31 1.67
N LEU A 300 13.91 11.22 2.55
CA LEU A 300 14.81 11.78 3.55
C LEU A 300 15.29 10.71 4.55
N ASP A 301 14.41 9.86 5.04
CA ASP A 301 14.78 8.73 5.91
C ASP A 301 15.82 7.82 5.23
N ARG A 302 15.60 7.51 3.94
CA ARG A 302 16.54 6.72 3.14
C ARG A 302 17.89 7.43 2.93
N LEU A 303 17.87 8.73 2.65
CA LEU A 303 19.09 9.53 2.47
C LEU A 303 19.88 9.64 3.77
N VAL A 304 19.22 9.82 4.91
CA VAL A 304 19.84 9.84 6.23
C VAL A 304 20.46 8.47 6.57
N SER A 305 19.71 7.38 6.32
CA SER A 305 20.23 6.02 6.56
C SER A 305 21.47 5.70 5.71
N LYS A 306 21.56 6.25 4.49
CA LYS A 306 22.74 6.16 3.60
C LYS A 306 23.84 7.16 3.93
N ARG A 307 23.68 7.98 4.96
CA ARG A 307 24.61 9.06 5.34
C ARG A 307 24.89 10.08 4.23
N LYS A 308 23.95 10.25 3.30
CA LYS A 308 24.03 11.26 2.24
C LYS A 308 23.48 12.62 2.67
N VAL A 309 22.60 12.63 3.66
CA VAL A 309 21.97 13.81 4.25
C VAL A 309 22.05 13.71 5.76
N PHE A 310 22.30 14.83 6.43
CA PHE A 310 22.25 14.97 7.87
C PHE A 310 20.90 15.53 8.28
N ALA A 311 20.31 14.98 9.35
CA ALA A 311 19.11 15.48 9.99
C ALA A 311 19.44 15.95 11.41
N TYR A 312 18.94 17.10 11.79
CA TYR A 312 19.03 17.59 13.17
C TYR A 312 17.70 18.22 13.58
N GLN A 313 17.42 18.20 14.87
CA GLN A 313 16.21 18.80 15.44
C GLN A 313 16.58 20.17 16.04
N GLY A 314 15.96 21.23 15.54
CA GLY A 314 16.11 22.57 16.09
C GLY A 314 15.43 22.72 17.45
N GLU A 315 15.67 23.82 18.14
CA GLU A 315 15.08 24.15 19.47
C GLU A 315 13.52 24.20 19.41
N ASN A 316 12.97 24.50 18.23
CA ASN A 316 11.53 24.48 17.98
C ASN A 316 10.93 23.07 17.78
N GLY A 317 11.75 22.02 17.93
CA GLY A 317 11.34 20.62 17.74
C GLY A 317 11.19 20.16 16.29
N ILE A 318 11.50 21.03 15.30
CA ILE A 318 11.39 20.72 13.87
C ILE A 318 12.69 20.11 13.36
N PHE A 319 12.60 19.08 12.51
CA PHE A 319 13.75 18.50 11.84
C PHE A 319 14.14 19.30 10.58
N TYR A 320 15.41 19.53 10.45
CA TYR A 320 16.08 20.17 9.33
C TYR A 320 17.06 19.20 8.67
N PHE A 321 17.17 19.31 7.35
CA PHE A 321 17.97 18.42 6.52
C PHE A 321 19.02 19.20 5.73
N SER A 322 20.29 18.71 5.77
CA SER A 322 21.44 19.38 5.15
C SER A 322 22.43 18.36 4.58
N LEU A 323 23.20 18.75 3.55
CA LEU A 323 24.34 17.96 3.03
C LEU A 323 25.61 18.13 3.89
N ARG A 324 25.68 19.14 4.75
CA ARG A 324 26.85 19.45 5.57
C ARG A 324 26.53 19.27 7.06
N GLN A 325 27.43 18.60 7.76
CA GLN A 325 27.29 18.43 9.20
C GLN A 325 27.45 19.77 9.96
N ASN A 326 28.30 20.67 9.46
CA ASN A 326 28.66 21.94 10.12
C ASN A 326 27.67 23.10 9.86
N SER A 327 26.61 22.90 9.07
CA SER A 327 25.53 23.90 8.90
C SER A 327 24.61 24.00 10.13
N ILE A 328 24.94 23.29 11.18
CA ILE A 328 24.13 23.07 12.40
C ILE A 328 24.48 24.11 13.50
N GLU A 329 25.65 24.74 13.43
CA GLU A 329 26.16 25.61 14.53
C GLU A 329 25.65 27.07 14.48
N HIS A 330 24.85 27.45 13.49
CA HIS A 330 24.41 28.84 13.29
C HIS A 330 22.89 29.04 13.07
N LEU A 331 22.07 28.13 13.53
CA LEU A 331 20.60 28.25 13.57
C LEU A 331 20.13 28.04 15.02
#